data_7fce8e7304b1dfe1dc1b45d4730a63d9
#
_entry.id   7fce8e7304b1dfe1dc1b45d4730a63d9
#
_cell.length_a   1.000
_cell.length_b   1.000
_cell.length_c   1.000
_cell.angle_alpha   90.00
_cell.angle_beta   90.00
_cell.angle_gamma   90.00
#
_symmetry.space_group_name_H-M   'P 1'
#
loop_
_entity.id
_entity.type
_entity.pdbx_description
1 polymer ?
#
loop_
_entity_poly.entity_id
_entity_poly.type
_entity_poly.pdbx_seq_one_letter_code
_entity_poly.pdbx_strand_id
1 'polypeptide(L)'
;METKFISLAGKKILPCLGCEKCKEKKWCIVEKDDWSAIVQEILDCEVLVIGSPTYYYDVCGHLKNFIDRTYSLYHDRKLAGRRGVAVAVQAQKGANRTIQTIEGFLSSHEFSSMGSVKGSGYEEGAVMNDEEAVHKAQKVGDKIVRLLVPHHD
;
A
#
# COMPACT_ATOMS: atom_id res chain seq x y z
N MET A 1 -19.69 -4.11 2.80
CA MET A 1 -18.25 -4.08 2.43
C MET A 1 -17.45 -4.44 3.67
N GLU A 2 -16.65 -5.47 3.60
CA GLU A 2 -15.72 -5.83 4.67
C GLU A 2 -14.39 -5.08 4.48
N THR A 3 -13.77 -4.63 5.56
CA THR A 3 -12.48 -3.94 5.53
C THR A 3 -11.54 -4.58 6.55
N LYS A 4 -10.26 -4.70 6.18
CA LYS A 4 -9.21 -5.21 7.06
C LYS A 4 -8.06 -4.21 7.13
N PHE A 5 -7.66 -3.85 8.33
CA PHE A 5 -6.48 -3.01 8.58
C PHE A 5 -5.30 -3.87 9.04
N ILE A 6 -4.16 -3.69 8.38
CA ILE A 6 -2.92 -4.40 8.71
C ILE A 6 -1.83 -3.36 8.98
N SER A 7 -1.41 -3.24 10.24
CA SER A 7 -0.24 -2.45 10.60
C SER A 7 1.03 -3.25 10.36
N LEU A 8 2.04 -2.61 9.73
CA LEU A 8 3.38 -3.18 9.61
C LEU A 8 4.24 -2.93 10.86
N ALA A 9 3.78 -2.08 11.79
CA ALA A 9 4.47 -1.86 13.06
C ALA A 9 4.53 -3.19 13.85
N GLY A 10 5.71 -3.53 14.34
CA GLY A 10 5.95 -4.79 15.05
C GLY A 10 5.99 -6.05 14.18
N LYS A 11 5.72 -5.95 12.89
CA LYS A 11 5.86 -7.06 11.96
C LYS A 11 7.30 -7.24 11.51
N LYS A 12 7.70 -8.50 11.37
CA LYS A 12 9.00 -8.85 10.81
C LYS A 12 8.85 -8.95 9.29
N ILE A 13 9.51 -8.05 8.56
CA ILE A 13 9.54 -8.07 7.09
C ILE A 13 11.01 -7.97 6.67
N LEU A 14 11.58 -9.11 6.31
CA LEU A 14 12.97 -9.19 5.86
C LEU A 14 13.13 -8.56 4.46
N PRO A 15 14.28 -7.98 4.15
CA PRO A 15 14.55 -7.39 2.85
C PRO A 15 14.61 -8.44 1.73
N CYS A 16 14.43 -7.98 0.49
CA CYS A 16 14.70 -8.79 -0.69
C CYS A 16 16.20 -9.11 -0.79
N LEU A 17 16.52 -10.35 -1.11
CA LEU A 17 17.91 -10.80 -1.26
C LEU A 17 18.45 -10.64 -2.69
N GLY A 18 17.64 -10.19 -3.65
CA GLY A 18 18.02 -10.12 -5.06
C GLY A 18 18.39 -11.48 -5.68
N CYS A 19 17.95 -12.58 -5.08
CA CYS A 19 18.39 -13.94 -5.47
C CYS A 19 17.69 -14.51 -6.72
N GLU A 20 16.69 -13.83 -7.23
CA GLU A 20 15.86 -14.16 -8.42
C GLU A 20 15.18 -15.55 -8.44
N LYS A 21 15.32 -16.34 -7.39
CA LYS A 21 14.70 -17.68 -7.28
C LYS A 21 13.16 -17.65 -7.41
N CYS A 22 12.55 -16.50 -7.16
CA CYS A 22 11.12 -16.31 -7.36
C CYS A 22 10.68 -16.40 -8.84
N LYS A 23 11.58 -16.24 -9.81
CA LYS A 23 11.28 -16.45 -11.23
C LYS A 23 10.87 -17.88 -11.54
N GLU A 24 11.47 -18.85 -10.87
CA GLU A 24 11.13 -20.27 -10.99
C GLU A 24 10.04 -20.69 -10.00
N LYS A 25 10.20 -20.32 -8.72
CA LYS A 25 9.31 -20.72 -7.62
C LYS A 25 7.96 -20.02 -7.65
N LYS A 26 7.82 -18.94 -8.41
CA LYS A 26 6.60 -18.10 -8.49
C LYS A 26 6.17 -17.53 -7.15
N TRP A 27 7.08 -17.50 -6.18
CA TRP A 27 6.91 -17.01 -4.82
C TRP A 27 8.24 -16.61 -4.20
N CYS A 28 8.21 -15.68 -3.23
CA CYS A 28 9.43 -15.31 -2.51
C CYS A 28 9.91 -16.45 -1.62
N ILE A 29 11.19 -16.78 -1.70
CA ILE A 29 11.81 -17.85 -0.91
C ILE A 29 12.25 -17.41 0.49
N VAL A 30 12.19 -16.12 0.78
CA VAL A 30 12.46 -15.61 2.12
C VAL A 30 11.28 -15.97 3.01
N GLU A 31 11.53 -16.84 3.97
CA GLU A 31 10.54 -17.40 4.89
C GLU A 31 10.80 -16.93 6.33
N LYS A 32 9.95 -17.36 7.25
CA LYS A 32 10.04 -17.10 8.70
C LYS A 32 9.86 -15.61 9.06
N ASP A 33 8.99 -14.94 8.31
CA ASP A 33 8.55 -13.59 8.57
C ASP A 33 7.06 -13.40 8.18
N ASP A 34 6.54 -12.19 8.40
CA ASP A 34 5.11 -11.90 8.20
C ASP A 34 4.73 -11.58 6.74
N TRP A 35 5.70 -11.50 5.83
CA TRP A 35 5.45 -11.04 4.46
C TRP A 35 4.42 -11.90 3.72
N SER A 36 4.56 -13.22 3.77
CA SER A 36 3.67 -14.14 3.05
C SER A 36 2.23 -14.04 3.53
N ALA A 37 2.01 -13.92 4.85
CA ALA A 37 0.66 -13.76 5.40
C ALA A 37 0.00 -12.47 4.94
N ILE A 38 0.76 -11.35 4.89
CA ILE A 38 0.24 -10.07 4.40
C ILE A 38 -0.10 -10.15 2.91
N VAL A 39 0.73 -10.82 2.11
CA VAL A 39 0.46 -10.99 0.68
C VAL A 39 -0.82 -11.78 0.42
N GLN A 40 -1.11 -12.84 1.20
CA GLN A 40 -2.36 -13.58 1.05
C GLN A 40 -3.58 -12.66 1.22
N GLU A 41 -3.58 -11.79 2.22
CA GLU A 41 -4.66 -10.82 2.41
C GLU A 41 -4.82 -9.86 1.22
N ILE A 42 -3.71 -9.46 0.59
CA ILE A 42 -3.74 -8.60 -0.59
C ILE A 42 -4.25 -9.36 -1.83
N LEU A 43 -3.92 -10.65 -1.94
CA LEU A 43 -4.41 -11.47 -3.04
C LEU A 43 -5.93 -11.64 -3.01
N ASP A 44 -6.54 -11.54 -1.84
CA ASP A 44 -7.98 -11.70 -1.64
C ASP A 44 -8.75 -10.36 -1.68
N CYS A 45 -8.06 -9.20 -1.71
CA CYS A 45 -8.73 -7.90 -1.72
C CYS A 45 -9.05 -7.39 -3.13
N GLU A 46 -10.12 -6.61 -3.26
CA GLU A 46 -10.49 -5.89 -4.49
C GLU A 46 -9.85 -4.50 -4.54
N VAL A 47 -9.70 -3.86 -3.38
CA VAL A 47 -9.09 -2.54 -3.24
C VAL A 47 -8.01 -2.59 -2.17
N LEU A 48 -6.82 -2.14 -2.52
CA LEU A 48 -5.68 -2.01 -1.63
C LEU A 48 -5.40 -0.54 -1.32
N VAL A 49 -5.50 -0.16 -0.06
CA VAL A 49 -5.06 1.15 0.42
C VAL A 49 -3.72 0.98 1.10
N ILE A 50 -2.68 1.59 0.56
CA ILE A 50 -1.33 1.56 1.14
C ILE A 50 -1.02 2.91 1.76
N GLY A 51 -0.69 2.90 3.05
CA GLY A 51 -0.26 4.07 3.79
C GLY A 51 1.16 3.97 4.32
N SER A 52 1.88 5.09 4.33
CA SER A 52 3.20 5.19 4.94
C SER A 52 3.42 6.55 5.61
N PRO A 53 4.08 6.58 6.77
CA PRO A 53 4.74 7.81 7.18
C PRO A 53 5.86 8.14 6.18
N THR A 54 6.14 9.43 6.04
CA THR A 54 7.25 9.91 5.20
C THR A 54 8.52 9.98 6.04
N TYR A 55 9.43 9.07 5.81
CA TYR A 55 10.74 9.03 6.45
C TYR A 55 11.83 9.30 5.42
N TYR A 56 12.65 10.32 5.64
CA TYR A 56 13.70 10.74 4.68
C TYR A 56 13.16 10.91 3.24
N TYR A 57 12.00 11.56 3.14
CA TYR A 57 11.31 11.84 1.86
C TYR A 57 10.76 10.62 1.12
N ASP A 58 10.66 9.45 1.75
CA ASP A 58 10.16 8.25 1.10
C ASP A 58 9.32 7.39 2.06
N VAL A 59 8.86 6.24 1.61
CA VAL A 59 8.18 5.25 2.43
C VAL A 59 9.06 4.74 3.56
N CYS A 60 8.47 4.33 4.67
CA CYS A 60 9.21 3.71 5.77
C CYS A 60 9.86 2.38 5.34
N GLY A 61 10.96 1.99 5.98
CA GLY A 61 11.74 0.81 5.63
C GLY A 61 10.94 -0.50 5.63
N HIS A 62 9.99 -0.67 6.55
CA HIS A 62 9.12 -1.86 6.57
C HIS A 62 8.29 -1.98 5.30
N LEU A 63 7.69 -0.87 4.84
CA LEU A 63 6.93 -0.87 3.60
C LEU A 63 7.84 -1.07 2.39
N LYS A 64 9.05 -0.47 2.39
CA LYS A 64 10.00 -0.67 1.29
C LYS A 64 10.42 -2.15 1.18
N ASN A 65 10.76 -2.80 2.28
CA ASN A 65 11.06 -4.23 2.29
C ASN A 65 9.89 -5.07 1.77
N PHE A 66 8.66 -4.69 2.15
CA PHE A 66 7.46 -5.35 1.66
C PHE A 66 7.35 -5.23 0.13
N ILE A 67 7.44 -4.01 -0.38
CA ILE A 67 7.34 -3.69 -1.82
C ILE A 67 8.40 -4.44 -2.62
N ASP A 68 9.66 -4.40 -2.21
CA ASP A 68 10.76 -5.03 -2.95
C ASP A 68 10.57 -6.54 -3.15
N ARG A 69 9.98 -7.20 -2.17
CA ARG A 69 9.71 -8.63 -2.26
C ARG A 69 8.52 -8.99 -3.14
N THR A 70 7.62 -8.04 -3.42
CA THR A 70 6.51 -8.26 -4.36
C THR A 70 6.98 -8.49 -5.80
N TYR A 71 8.26 -8.26 -6.11
CA TYR A 71 8.87 -8.71 -7.35
C TYR A 71 8.57 -10.20 -7.65
N SER A 72 8.42 -11.01 -6.61
CA SER A 72 8.03 -12.42 -6.74
C SER A 72 6.61 -12.64 -7.28
N LEU A 73 5.75 -11.62 -7.26
CA LEU A 73 4.38 -11.65 -7.75
C LEU A 73 4.22 -11.02 -9.13
N TYR A 74 5.26 -10.25 -9.55
CA TYR A 74 5.25 -9.45 -10.76
C TYR A 74 5.15 -10.30 -12.04
N HIS A 75 5.97 -11.36 -12.14
CA HIS A 75 6.09 -12.15 -13.35
C HIS A 75 4.78 -12.86 -13.74
N ASP A 76 3.99 -13.29 -12.77
CA ASP A 76 2.71 -13.95 -12.99
C ASP A 76 1.52 -12.99 -12.87
N ARG A 77 1.80 -11.67 -12.78
CA ARG A 77 0.80 -10.62 -12.68
C ARG A 77 -0.25 -10.88 -11.59
N LYS A 78 0.18 -11.46 -10.44
CA LYS A 78 -0.74 -11.93 -9.39
C LYS A 78 -1.58 -10.84 -8.75
N LEU A 79 -1.16 -9.60 -8.83
CA LEU A 79 -1.87 -8.44 -8.28
C LEU A 79 -2.64 -7.62 -9.33
N ALA A 80 -2.52 -7.96 -10.61
CA ALA A 80 -3.13 -7.20 -11.70
C ALA A 80 -4.66 -7.11 -11.59
N GLY A 81 -5.22 -6.00 -12.07
CA GLY A 81 -6.67 -5.77 -12.16
C GLY A 81 -7.32 -5.26 -10.88
N ARG A 82 -6.61 -5.19 -9.77
CA ARG A 82 -7.09 -4.60 -8.52
C ARG A 82 -7.11 -3.08 -8.58
N ARG A 83 -7.72 -2.46 -7.59
CA ARG A 83 -7.72 -1.01 -7.41
C ARG A 83 -6.78 -0.61 -6.28
N GLY A 84 -6.11 0.54 -6.42
CA GLY A 84 -5.11 0.98 -5.46
C GLY A 84 -5.28 2.43 -5.04
N VAL A 85 -4.99 2.72 -3.78
CA VAL A 85 -4.93 4.07 -3.21
C VAL A 85 -3.60 4.24 -2.50
N ALA A 86 -2.92 5.34 -2.74
CA ALA A 86 -1.70 5.71 -2.03
C ALA A 86 -2.00 6.73 -0.93
N VAL A 87 -1.48 6.51 0.27
CA VAL A 87 -1.62 7.44 1.40
C VAL A 87 -0.24 7.75 1.98
N ALA A 88 0.04 9.02 2.22
CA ALA A 88 1.28 9.44 2.88
C ALA A 88 1.01 10.49 3.95
N VAL A 89 1.67 10.35 5.10
CA VAL A 89 1.66 11.37 6.15
C VAL A 89 3.08 11.88 6.34
N GLN A 90 3.23 13.19 6.37
CA GLN A 90 4.50 13.89 6.59
C GLN A 90 4.43 14.76 7.83
N ALA A 91 5.58 14.96 8.48
CA ALA A 91 5.68 15.99 9.53
C ALA A 91 5.70 17.41 8.93
N GLN A 92 6.58 17.63 7.95
CA GLN A 92 6.76 18.94 7.31
C GLN A 92 6.69 18.87 5.78
N LYS A 93 7.46 17.95 5.17
CA LYS A 93 7.61 17.84 3.71
C LYS A 93 8.06 16.44 3.28
N GLY A 94 7.92 16.15 1.99
CA GLY A 94 8.44 14.94 1.37
C GLY A 94 7.37 13.91 0.97
N ALA A 95 6.12 14.05 1.40
CA ALA A 95 5.05 13.09 1.11
C ALA A 95 4.82 12.86 -0.40
N ASN A 96 5.16 13.82 -1.26
CA ASN A 96 5.02 13.62 -2.70
C ASN A 96 5.87 12.44 -3.21
N ARG A 97 7.11 12.28 -2.73
CA ARG A 97 7.95 11.14 -3.11
C ARG A 97 7.45 9.84 -2.51
N THR A 98 6.96 9.88 -1.26
CA THR A 98 6.31 8.73 -0.63
C THR A 98 5.12 8.24 -1.47
N ILE A 99 4.25 9.15 -1.91
CA ILE A 99 3.15 8.83 -2.83
C ILE A 99 3.69 8.25 -4.14
N GLN A 100 4.69 8.87 -4.76
CA GLN A 100 5.28 8.37 -6.02
C GLN A 100 5.83 6.95 -5.89
N THR A 101 6.49 6.62 -4.78
CA THR A 101 6.99 5.26 -4.53
C THR A 101 5.83 4.26 -4.45
N ILE A 102 4.76 4.59 -3.72
CA ILE A 102 3.57 3.73 -3.62
C ILE A 102 2.85 3.61 -4.98
N GLU A 103 2.67 4.72 -5.69
CA GLU A 103 2.04 4.72 -7.02
C GLU A 103 2.88 3.93 -8.04
N GLY A 104 4.21 4.01 -7.94
CA GLY A 104 5.13 3.21 -8.76
C GLY A 104 4.93 1.70 -8.52
N PHE A 105 4.79 1.28 -7.26
CA PHE A 105 4.45 -0.09 -6.91
C PHE A 105 3.09 -0.50 -7.50
N LEU A 106 2.05 0.30 -7.25
CA LEU A 106 0.69 0.02 -7.75
C LEU A 106 0.66 -0.08 -9.28
N SER A 107 1.31 0.86 -9.97
CA SER A 107 1.39 0.87 -11.42
C SER A 107 2.16 -0.34 -11.97
N SER A 108 3.31 -0.69 -11.37
CA SER A 108 4.10 -1.85 -11.78
C SER A 108 3.33 -3.17 -11.67
N HIS A 109 2.41 -3.26 -10.72
CA HIS A 109 1.54 -4.41 -10.52
C HIS A 109 0.16 -4.27 -11.19
N GLU A 110 0.00 -3.28 -12.07
CA GLU A 110 -1.22 -3.07 -12.89
C GLU A 110 -2.50 -2.83 -12.05
N PHE A 111 -2.36 -2.13 -10.93
CA PHE A 111 -3.51 -1.62 -10.19
C PHE A 111 -4.13 -0.42 -10.92
N SER A 112 -5.46 -0.37 -10.95
CA SER A 112 -6.19 0.83 -11.35
C SER A 112 -6.17 1.86 -10.22
N SER A 113 -5.56 3.02 -10.43
CA SER A 113 -5.48 4.07 -9.41
C SER A 113 -6.85 4.66 -9.09
N MET A 114 -7.16 4.75 -7.81
CA MET A 114 -8.34 5.45 -7.30
C MET A 114 -8.00 6.84 -6.76
N GLY A 115 -6.72 7.20 -6.74
CA GLY A 115 -6.20 8.46 -6.25
C GLY A 115 -5.22 8.29 -5.11
N SER A 116 -4.80 9.41 -4.56
CA SER A 116 -3.87 9.45 -3.43
C SER A 116 -4.30 10.49 -2.38
N VAL A 117 -3.91 10.26 -1.13
CA VAL A 117 -4.13 11.18 -0.02
C VAL A 117 -2.80 11.53 0.60
N LYS A 118 -2.57 12.82 0.81
CA LYS A 118 -1.40 13.34 1.50
C LYS A 118 -1.85 14.17 2.68
N GLY A 119 -1.37 13.85 3.87
CA GLY A 119 -1.69 14.58 5.08
C GLY A 119 -0.43 15.02 5.83
N SER A 120 -0.58 16.00 6.70
CA SER A 120 0.47 16.53 7.53
C SER A 120 0.12 16.38 9.01
N GLY A 121 1.07 15.88 9.80
CA GLY A 121 0.95 15.74 11.25
C GLY A 121 2.23 15.18 11.83
N TYR A 122 2.68 15.71 12.96
CA TYR A 122 3.93 15.29 13.60
C TYR A 122 3.68 14.23 14.68
N GLU A 123 2.69 14.46 15.52
CA GLU A 123 2.35 13.54 16.62
C GLU A 123 1.27 12.55 16.18
N GLU A 124 1.11 11.49 16.94
CA GLU A 124 0.05 10.49 16.72
C GLU A 124 -1.33 11.16 16.71
N GLY A 125 -2.10 10.90 15.67
CA GLY A 125 -3.43 11.49 15.47
C GLY A 125 -3.43 12.92 14.94
N ALA A 126 -2.31 13.65 14.94
CA ALA A 126 -2.28 15.06 14.53
C ALA A 126 -2.73 15.29 13.08
N VAL A 127 -2.57 14.29 12.20
CA VAL A 127 -3.06 14.35 10.81
C VAL A 127 -4.58 14.54 10.70
N MET A 128 -5.34 14.22 11.74
CA MET A 128 -6.79 14.44 11.78
C MET A 128 -7.17 15.92 11.82
N ASN A 129 -6.23 16.82 12.16
CA ASN A 129 -6.39 18.26 12.12
C ASN A 129 -6.10 18.85 10.72
N ASP A 130 -5.59 18.05 9.78
CA ASP A 130 -5.42 18.43 8.38
C ASP A 130 -6.76 18.21 7.64
N GLU A 131 -7.62 19.23 7.70
CA GLU A 131 -8.99 19.17 7.16
C GLU A 131 -9.01 18.82 5.65
N GLU A 132 -8.05 19.30 4.88
CA GLU A 132 -7.94 19.00 3.46
C GLU A 132 -7.64 17.54 3.23
N ALA A 133 -6.71 16.96 3.99
CA ALA A 133 -6.35 15.55 3.91
C ALA A 133 -7.53 14.66 4.33
N VAL A 134 -8.21 14.99 5.42
CA VAL A 134 -9.39 14.26 5.91
C VAL A 134 -10.51 14.29 4.88
N HIS A 135 -10.82 15.46 4.34
CA HIS A 135 -11.86 15.60 3.30
C HIS A 135 -11.52 14.80 2.03
N LYS A 136 -10.25 14.82 1.61
CA LYS A 136 -9.80 14.02 0.47
C LYS A 136 -9.88 12.52 0.74
N ALA A 137 -9.54 12.09 1.96
CA ALA A 137 -9.68 10.69 2.36
C ALA A 137 -11.15 10.23 2.33
N GLN A 138 -12.07 11.05 2.82
CA GLN A 138 -13.51 10.79 2.74
C GLN A 138 -13.98 10.64 1.29
N LYS A 139 -13.61 11.56 0.40
CA LYS A 139 -13.96 11.47 -1.04
C LYS A 139 -13.46 10.18 -1.69
N VAL A 140 -12.23 9.76 -1.35
CA VAL A 140 -11.69 8.49 -1.85
C VAL A 140 -12.47 7.30 -1.27
N GLY A 141 -12.81 7.34 0.01
CA GLY A 141 -13.65 6.33 0.65
C GLY A 141 -15.02 6.20 -0.03
N ASP A 142 -15.71 7.31 -0.26
CA ASP A 142 -17.01 7.34 -0.96
C ASP A 142 -16.92 6.76 -2.38
N LYS A 143 -15.82 7.07 -3.10
CA LYS A 143 -15.58 6.50 -4.43
C LYS A 143 -15.42 4.99 -4.37
N ILE A 144 -14.71 4.45 -3.36
CA ILE A 144 -14.57 3.01 -3.15
C ILE A 144 -15.93 2.37 -2.89
N VAL A 145 -16.71 2.94 -1.97
CA VAL A 145 -18.05 2.42 -1.63
C VAL A 145 -18.94 2.35 -2.86
N ARG A 146 -19.04 3.43 -3.65
CA ARG A 146 -19.84 3.48 -4.87
C ARG A 146 -19.45 2.43 -5.92
N LEU A 147 -18.18 2.04 -5.96
CA LEU A 147 -17.70 1.05 -6.92
C LEU A 147 -17.91 -0.40 -6.46
N LEU A 148 -17.93 -0.63 -5.14
CA LEU A 148 -18.04 -1.98 -4.58
C LEU A 148 -19.44 -2.36 -4.13
N VAL A 149 -20.30 -1.38 -3.88
CA VAL A 149 -21.71 -1.61 -3.51
C VAL A 149 -22.58 -1.36 -4.75
N PRO A 150 -23.13 -2.40 -5.40
CA PRO A 150 -24.05 -2.22 -6.49
C PRO A 150 -25.25 -1.40 -6.00
N HIS A 151 -25.61 -0.34 -6.73
CA HIS A 151 -26.91 0.28 -6.54
C HIS A 151 -27.96 -0.72 -7.06
N HIS A 152 -28.75 -1.28 -6.15
CA HIS A 152 -29.99 -1.93 -6.53
C HIS A 152 -30.98 -0.79 -6.86
N ASP A 153 -31.16 -0.51 -8.14
CA ASP A 153 -32.29 0.26 -8.65
C ASP A 153 -33.57 -0.58 -8.60
#